data_ce136c525dd4de907c71fcfad5119f7f
#
_entry.id   ce136c525dd4de907c71fcfad5119f7f
#
_cell.length_a   1.000
_cell.length_b   1.000
_cell.length_c   1.000
_cell.angle_alpha   90.00
_cell.angle_beta   90.00
_cell.angle_gamma   90.00
#
_symmetry.space_group_name_H-M   'P 1'
#
loop_
_entity.id
_entity.type
_entity.pdbx_description
1 polymer ?
#
loop_
_entity_poly.entity_id
_entity_poly.type
_entity_poly.pdbx_seq_one_letter_code
_entity_poly.pdbx_strand_id
1 'polypeptide(L)'
;MLLSQDEARFPLTPTLRATLGVKGHRPTVGTWDNKDLVYCYAALNVTSGKLTTRLLEQPTRIKQQTGQSKTRRLQMAFVAHLHDIARAYPAEAYPEVVIIIDNAPWHRGPIVDEVMAAHPHLTFYRLPSYSPQLNPIERFWRILRRRATHNRLFTTRKELRQTLRHNLCYYQSMRHKVLSVLDSKRKKAKK
;
A
#
# COMPACT_ATOMS: atom_id res chain seq x y z
N MET A 1 7.82 -5.96 -17.69
CA MET A 1 6.76 -5.19 -16.99
C MET A 1 7.34 -4.50 -15.77
N LEU A 2 6.92 -3.26 -15.43
CA LEU A 2 7.44 -2.54 -14.27
C LEU A 2 6.35 -2.28 -13.24
N LEU A 3 6.56 -2.78 -12.02
CA LEU A 3 5.68 -2.62 -10.87
C LEU A 3 6.40 -1.80 -9.78
N SER A 4 5.69 -0.91 -9.13
CA SER A 4 6.12 -0.21 -7.92
C SER A 4 5.36 -0.81 -6.74
N GLN A 5 6.06 -1.42 -5.79
CA GLN A 5 5.48 -2.09 -4.64
C GLN A 5 5.85 -1.35 -3.35
N ASP A 6 4.91 -1.35 -2.39
CA ASP A 6 5.11 -0.79 -1.04
C ASP A 6 3.97 -1.19 -0.09
N GLU A 7 4.15 -0.94 1.21
CA GLU A 7 3.14 -1.10 2.24
C GLU A 7 2.79 0.22 2.92
N ALA A 8 1.50 0.53 2.92
CA ALA A 8 0.98 1.66 3.68
C ALA A 8 0.29 1.21 4.97
N ARG A 9 0.54 1.97 6.04
CA ARG A 9 -0.12 1.80 7.34
C ARG A 9 -1.33 2.71 7.42
N PHE A 10 -2.46 2.15 7.85
CA PHE A 10 -3.71 2.87 8.06
C PHE A 10 -4.15 2.62 9.51
N PRO A 11 -3.94 3.58 10.43
CA PRO A 11 -4.40 3.48 11.81
C PRO A 11 -5.90 3.73 11.93
N LEU A 12 -6.52 3.22 12.99
CA LEU A 12 -7.89 3.57 13.37
C LEU A 12 -7.98 5.03 13.85
N THR A 13 -6.92 5.52 14.48
CA THR A 13 -6.80 6.92 14.88
C THR A 13 -6.77 7.83 13.66
N PRO A 14 -7.57 8.93 13.66
CA PRO A 14 -7.64 9.82 12.50
C PRO A 14 -6.30 10.50 12.19
N THR A 15 -5.95 10.54 10.92
CA THR A 15 -4.86 11.39 10.42
C THR A 15 -5.45 12.73 10.04
N LEU A 16 -5.17 13.76 10.85
CA LEU A 16 -5.71 15.11 10.64
C LEU A 16 -5.04 15.79 9.45
N ARG A 17 -5.86 16.42 8.61
CA ARG A 17 -5.42 17.22 7.47
C ARG A 17 -6.31 18.45 7.33
N ALA A 18 -5.74 19.54 6.82
CA ALA A 18 -6.51 20.74 6.51
C ALA A 18 -7.70 20.41 5.60
N THR A 19 -8.85 20.94 5.95
CA THR A 19 -10.10 20.78 5.22
C THR A 19 -10.85 22.12 5.19
N LEU A 20 -11.79 22.25 4.29
CA LEU A 20 -12.68 23.40 4.24
C LEU A 20 -13.70 23.29 5.39
N GLY A 21 -14.01 24.43 5.99
CA GLY A 21 -15.04 24.57 7.02
C GLY A 21 -15.76 25.90 6.88
N VAL A 22 -16.87 26.04 7.58
CA VAL A 22 -17.60 27.31 7.65
C VAL A 22 -16.76 28.32 8.43
N LYS A 23 -16.72 29.56 7.96
CA LYS A 23 -16.01 30.66 8.67
C LYS A 23 -16.53 30.77 10.10
N GLY A 24 -15.60 30.78 11.07
CA GLY A 24 -15.92 30.81 12.51
C GLY A 24 -16.18 29.44 13.15
N HIS A 25 -16.35 28.37 12.37
CA HIS A 25 -16.58 27.02 12.90
C HIS A 25 -15.42 26.09 12.49
N ARG A 26 -14.53 25.79 13.42
CA ARG A 26 -13.40 24.89 13.18
C ARG A 26 -13.90 23.44 13.14
N PRO A 27 -13.68 22.68 12.03
CA PRO A 27 -14.03 21.28 12.01
C PRO A 27 -13.28 20.48 13.09
N THR A 28 -14.00 19.63 13.81
CA THR A 28 -13.45 18.73 14.84
C THR A 28 -13.61 17.28 14.41
N VAL A 29 -12.64 16.43 14.79
CA VAL A 29 -12.68 14.99 14.56
C VAL A 29 -12.44 14.30 15.89
N GLY A 30 -13.32 13.39 16.29
CA GLY A 30 -13.13 12.56 17.47
C GLY A 30 -11.85 11.73 17.37
N THR A 31 -11.25 11.41 18.51
CA THR A 31 -10.08 10.53 18.58
C THR A 31 -10.17 9.61 19.80
N TRP A 32 -9.40 8.54 19.80
CA TRP A 32 -9.26 7.63 20.93
C TRP A 32 -7.85 7.02 20.94
N ASP A 33 -7.44 6.43 22.07
CA ASP A 33 -6.16 5.74 22.18
C ASP A 33 -6.28 4.26 21.74
N ASN A 34 -6.49 4.05 20.46
CA ASN A 34 -6.46 2.72 19.85
C ASN A 34 -5.35 2.66 18.79
N LYS A 35 -4.34 1.81 19.04
CA LYS A 35 -3.16 1.61 18.17
C LYS A 35 -3.35 0.53 17.10
N ASP A 36 -4.54 -0.04 17.00
CA ASP A 36 -4.88 -0.99 15.94
C ASP A 36 -4.77 -0.33 14.57
N LEU A 37 -4.39 -1.12 13.58
CA LEU A 37 -4.21 -0.62 12.23
C LEU A 37 -4.44 -1.72 11.18
N VAL A 38 -4.58 -1.30 9.94
CA VAL A 38 -4.57 -2.16 8.75
C VAL A 38 -3.38 -1.79 7.89
N TYR A 39 -2.57 -2.79 7.51
CA TYR A 39 -1.58 -2.63 6.44
C TYR A 39 -2.23 -2.89 5.09
N CYS A 40 -1.89 -2.08 4.11
CA CYS A 40 -2.24 -2.31 2.72
C CYS A 40 -0.95 -2.52 1.92
N TYR A 41 -0.76 -3.72 1.41
CA TYR A 41 0.26 -4.04 0.41
C TYR A 41 -0.31 -3.70 -0.96
N ALA A 42 0.45 -3.04 -1.79
CA ALA A 42 0.05 -2.82 -3.17
C ALA A 42 1.25 -2.86 -4.13
N ALA A 43 1.02 -3.46 -5.29
CA ALA A 43 1.89 -3.37 -6.45
C ALA A 43 1.14 -2.59 -7.54
N LEU A 44 1.71 -1.47 -7.94
CA LEU A 44 1.18 -0.56 -8.96
C LEU A 44 1.95 -0.74 -10.26
N ASN A 45 1.25 -1.15 -11.30
CA ASN A 45 1.79 -1.10 -12.66
C ASN A 45 1.89 0.36 -13.11
N VAL A 46 3.11 0.85 -13.28
CA VAL A 46 3.37 2.27 -13.56
C VAL A 46 2.91 2.71 -14.95
N THR A 47 2.70 1.77 -15.87
CA THR A 47 2.26 2.04 -17.24
C THR A 47 0.74 1.99 -17.38
N SER A 48 0.10 0.98 -16.79
CA SER A 48 -1.35 0.75 -16.95
C SER A 48 -2.21 1.26 -15.80
N GLY A 49 -1.61 1.63 -14.67
CA GLY A 49 -2.34 1.99 -13.44
C GLY A 49 -3.05 0.83 -12.75
N LYS A 50 -2.83 -0.43 -13.21
CA LYS A 50 -3.40 -1.63 -12.56
C LYS A 50 -2.79 -1.80 -11.17
N LEU A 51 -3.64 -2.08 -10.19
CA LEU A 51 -3.25 -2.32 -8.80
C LEU A 51 -3.47 -3.79 -8.44
N THR A 52 -2.47 -4.44 -7.83
CA THR A 52 -2.62 -5.71 -7.11
C THR A 52 -2.49 -5.39 -5.63
N THR A 53 -3.48 -5.75 -4.81
CA THR A 53 -3.56 -5.27 -3.41
C THR A 53 -3.91 -6.37 -2.44
N ARG A 54 -3.35 -6.29 -1.21
CA ARG A 54 -3.64 -7.19 -0.08
C ARG A 54 -3.77 -6.36 1.21
N LEU A 55 -4.76 -6.68 2.04
CA LEU A 55 -4.97 -6.04 3.34
C LEU A 55 -4.63 -7.01 4.46
N LEU A 56 -3.84 -6.53 5.45
CA LEU A 56 -3.49 -7.25 6.66
C LEU A 56 -3.95 -6.45 7.89
N GLU A 57 -4.84 -7.02 8.69
CA GLU A 57 -5.23 -6.45 9.97
C GLU A 57 -4.13 -6.65 11.03
N GLN A 58 -3.80 -5.60 11.75
CA GLN A 58 -2.79 -5.60 12.80
C GLN A 58 -3.38 -5.09 14.11
N PRO A 59 -3.91 -5.96 14.99
CA PRO A 59 -4.31 -5.57 16.35
C PRO A 59 -3.10 -5.28 17.22
N THR A 60 -3.25 -4.39 18.19
CA THR A 60 -2.17 -3.96 19.08
C THR A 60 -1.60 -5.14 19.90
N ARG A 61 -2.46 -6.06 20.36
CA ARG A 61 -2.08 -7.19 21.22
C ARG A 61 -1.81 -8.51 20.50
N ILE A 62 -1.53 -8.46 19.20
CA ILE A 62 -1.46 -9.68 18.39
C ILE A 62 -0.32 -10.61 18.75
N LYS A 63 0.82 -10.08 19.24
CA LYS A 63 1.96 -10.94 19.69
C LYS A 63 1.53 -11.87 20.83
N GLN A 64 0.69 -11.39 21.74
CA GLN A 64 0.14 -12.19 22.83
C GLN A 64 -0.81 -13.29 22.35
N GLN A 65 -1.49 -13.08 21.22
CA GLN A 65 -2.46 -14.02 20.66
C GLN A 65 -1.82 -15.07 19.73
N THR A 66 -0.75 -14.72 19.02
CA THR A 66 -0.19 -15.57 17.95
C THR A 66 1.23 -16.04 18.22
N GLY A 67 1.92 -15.49 19.23
CA GLY A 67 3.35 -15.75 19.49
C GLY A 67 4.31 -15.22 18.41
N GLN A 68 3.80 -14.76 17.28
CA GLN A 68 4.62 -14.32 16.14
C GLN A 68 5.07 -12.87 16.28
N SER A 69 6.32 -12.58 15.90
CA SER A 69 6.82 -11.22 15.81
C SER A 69 6.09 -10.43 14.71
N LYS A 70 6.03 -9.10 14.88
CA LYS A 70 5.49 -8.20 13.86
C LYS A 70 6.19 -8.38 12.51
N THR A 71 7.52 -8.45 12.51
CA THR A 71 8.32 -8.62 11.27
C THR A 71 7.95 -9.91 10.55
N ARG A 72 7.81 -11.04 11.27
CA ARG A 72 7.43 -12.32 10.66
C ARG A 72 6.05 -12.26 10.01
N ARG A 73 5.09 -11.62 10.66
CA ARG A 73 3.74 -11.45 10.12
C ARG A 73 3.71 -10.56 8.88
N LEU A 74 4.46 -9.46 8.88
CA LEU A 74 4.61 -8.60 7.70
C LEU A 74 5.28 -9.37 6.56
N GLN A 75 6.31 -10.16 6.85
CA GLN A 75 6.98 -11.02 5.88
C GLN A 75 6.02 -12.05 5.25
N MET A 76 5.21 -12.74 6.07
CA MET A 76 4.22 -13.70 5.56
C MET A 76 3.17 -13.02 4.67
N ALA A 77 2.72 -11.82 5.04
CA ALA A 77 1.78 -11.06 4.22
C ALA A 77 2.43 -10.57 2.91
N PHE A 78 3.71 -10.21 2.95
CA PHE A 78 4.48 -9.85 1.75
C PHE A 78 4.63 -11.05 0.81
N VAL A 79 5.00 -12.22 1.31
CA VAL A 79 5.06 -13.48 0.55
C VAL A 79 3.71 -13.79 -0.11
N ALA A 80 2.62 -13.70 0.64
CA ALA A 80 1.29 -13.90 0.08
C ALA A 80 0.94 -12.85 -1.00
N HIS A 81 1.45 -11.61 -0.86
CA HIS A 81 1.29 -10.56 -1.86
C HIS A 81 2.12 -10.83 -3.13
N LEU A 82 3.32 -11.40 -3.00
CA LEU A 82 4.13 -11.85 -4.16
C LEU A 82 3.41 -12.92 -4.97
N HIS A 83 2.75 -13.88 -4.33
CA HIS A 83 1.89 -14.85 -5.03
C HIS A 83 0.69 -14.18 -5.72
N ASP A 84 0.09 -13.14 -5.14
CA ASP A 84 -0.96 -12.36 -5.82
C ASP A 84 -0.41 -11.64 -7.05
N ILE A 85 0.81 -11.12 -6.98
CA ILE A 85 1.50 -10.48 -8.13
C ILE A 85 1.76 -11.53 -9.20
N ALA A 86 2.35 -12.68 -8.88
CA ALA A 86 2.64 -13.75 -9.83
C ALA A 86 1.37 -14.23 -10.55
N ARG A 87 0.26 -14.34 -9.82
CA ARG A 87 -1.05 -14.71 -10.40
C ARG A 87 -1.64 -13.62 -11.28
N ALA A 88 -1.44 -12.34 -10.94
CA ALA A 88 -1.91 -11.20 -11.72
C ALA A 88 -1.08 -10.93 -12.98
N TYR A 89 0.16 -11.45 -13.01
CA TYR A 89 1.16 -11.31 -14.07
C TYR A 89 1.86 -12.67 -14.31
N PRO A 90 1.16 -13.66 -14.89
CA PRO A 90 1.73 -15.00 -15.13
C PRO A 90 2.87 -14.95 -16.16
N ALA A 91 3.83 -15.86 -16.04
CA ALA A 91 5.07 -15.90 -16.84
C ALA A 91 4.80 -15.99 -18.34
N GLU A 92 3.75 -16.70 -18.75
CA GLU A 92 3.37 -16.92 -20.14
C GLU A 92 3.01 -15.59 -20.84
N ALA A 93 2.39 -14.65 -20.12
CA ALA A 93 2.00 -13.34 -20.64
C ALA A 93 3.01 -12.23 -20.30
N TYR A 94 3.81 -12.44 -19.26
CA TYR A 94 4.76 -11.47 -18.72
C TYR A 94 6.09 -12.17 -18.39
N PRO A 95 6.93 -12.47 -19.40
CA PRO A 95 8.17 -13.21 -19.22
C PRO A 95 9.18 -12.51 -18.31
N GLU A 96 9.02 -11.20 -18.10
CA GLU A 96 9.83 -10.41 -17.18
C GLU A 96 8.98 -9.36 -16.45
N VAL A 97 8.99 -9.42 -15.12
CA VAL A 97 8.31 -8.47 -14.23
C VAL A 97 9.31 -7.93 -13.21
N VAL A 98 9.68 -6.67 -13.36
CA VAL A 98 10.55 -5.96 -12.42
C VAL A 98 9.70 -5.29 -11.35
N ILE A 99 9.97 -5.60 -10.09
CA ILE A 99 9.26 -5.06 -8.92
C ILE A 99 10.20 -4.10 -8.18
N ILE A 100 9.90 -2.81 -8.25
CA ILE A 100 10.58 -1.78 -7.46
C ILE A 100 10.12 -1.90 -6.01
N ILE A 101 11.05 -2.12 -5.07
CA ILE A 101 10.80 -2.24 -3.62
C ILE A 101 11.80 -1.43 -2.81
N ASP A 102 11.48 -1.11 -1.58
CA ASP A 102 12.40 -0.58 -0.60
C ASP A 102 13.24 -1.69 0.09
N ASN A 103 14.05 -1.29 1.06
CA ASN A 103 14.93 -2.19 1.81
C ASN A 103 14.34 -2.65 3.15
N ALA A 104 13.01 -2.70 3.31
CA ALA A 104 12.39 -3.14 4.56
C ALA A 104 12.86 -4.55 4.97
N PRO A 105 13.05 -4.81 6.29
CA PRO A 105 13.58 -6.10 6.77
C PRO A 105 12.75 -7.31 6.36
N TRP A 106 11.43 -7.16 6.20
CA TRP A 106 10.53 -8.24 5.81
C TRP A 106 10.52 -8.54 4.30
N HIS A 107 11.23 -7.75 3.49
CA HIS A 107 11.44 -8.00 2.05
C HIS A 107 12.63 -8.94 1.77
N ARG A 108 13.13 -9.64 2.78
CA ARG A 108 14.32 -10.50 2.70
C ARG A 108 14.12 -11.79 3.49
N GLY A 109 14.99 -12.77 3.20
CA GLY A 109 15.12 -14.01 3.94
C GLY A 109 14.51 -15.22 3.24
N PRO A 110 14.75 -16.43 3.76
CA PRO A 110 14.55 -17.68 3.05
C PRO A 110 13.17 -17.86 2.43
N ILE A 111 12.10 -17.47 3.14
CA ILE A 111 10.73 -17.62 2.60
C ILE A 111 10.42 -16.65 1.45
N VAL A 112 11.10 -15.51 1.37
CA VAL A 112 10.98 -14.58 0.23
C VAL A 112 11.77 -15.13 -0.94
N ASP A 113 12.98 -15.62 -0.68
CA ASP A 113 13.88 -16.20 -1.68
C ASP A 113 13.25 -17.46 -2.31
N GLU A 114 12.58 -18.30 -1.52
CA GLU A 114 11.82 -19.46 -2.00
C GLU A 114 10.70 -19.06 -2.98
N VAL A 115 9.93 -18.03 -2.66
CA VAL A 115 8.87 -17.53 -3.56
C VAL A 115 9.46 -16.95 -4.84
N MET A 116 10.56 -16.22 -4.75
CA MET A 116 11.23 -15.67 -5.94
C MET A 116 11.81 -16.78 -6.81
N ALA A 117 12.36 -17.85 -6.23
CA ALA A 117 12.81 -19.03 -6.96
C ALA A 117 11.66 -19.78 -7.66
N ALA A 118 10.47 -19.83 -7.03
CA ALA A 118 9.27 -20.42 -7.62
C ALA A 118 8.66 -19.57 -8.76
N HIS A 119 9.01 -18.27 -8.83
CA HIS A 119 8.53 -17.32 -9.84
C HIS A 119 9.68 -16.58 -10.52
N PRO A 120 10.52 -17.26 -11.33
CA PRO A 120 11.77 -16.69 -11.87
C PRO A 120 11.58 -15.51 -12.82
N HIS A 121 10.37 -15.30 -13.35
CA HIS A 121 9.99 -14.12 -14.14
C HIS A 121 9.83 -12.84 -13.28
N LEU A 122 9.78 -12.94 -11.95
CA LEU A 122 9.75 -11.80 -11.03
C LEU A 122 11.17 -11.44 -10.60
N THR A 123 11.52 -10.17 -10.69
CA THR A 123 12.83 -9.65 -10.26
C THR A 123 12.67 -8.42 -9.38
N PHE A 124 13.42 -8.33 -8.29
CA PHE A 124 13.43 -7.14 -7.45
C PHE A 124 14.44 -6.10 -7.94
N TYR A 125 13.97 -4.86 -8.06
CA TYR A 125 14.81 -3.68 -8.12
C TYR A 125 14.72 -2.92 -6.80
N ARG A 126 15.79 -2.96 -6.00
CA ARG A 126 15.82 -2.32 -4.67
C ARG A 126 16.18 -0.85 -4.78
N LEU A 127 15.35 0.00 -4.18
CA LEU A 127 15.62 1.43 -4.08
C LEU A 127 16.79 1.72 -3.12
N PRO A 128 17.53 2.81 -3.33
CA PRO A 128 18.49 3.31 -2.33
C PRO A 128 17.79 3.53 -0.99
N SER A 129 18.53 3.34 0.10
CA SER A 129 18.02 3.60 1.45
C SER A 129 17.55 5.05 1.58
N TYR A 130 16.49 5.26 2.37
CA TYR A 130 15.93 6.59 2.64
C TYR A 130 15.45 7.38 1.42
N SER A 131 15.05 6.70 0.35
CA SER A 131 14.63 7.34 -0.91
C SER A 131 13.15 7.08 -1.29
N PRO A 132 12.17 7.33 -0.39
CA PRO A 132 10.74 7.05 -0.67
C PRO A 132 10.20 7.88 -1.85
N GLN A 133 10.80 9.07 -2.10
CA GLN A 133 10.43 9.94 -3.23
C GLN A 133 10.67 9.27 -4.61
N LEU A 134 11.51 8.25 -4.67
CA LEU A 134 11.77 7.47 -5.88
C LEU A 134 10.74 6.37 -6.09
N ASN A 135 9.93 6.03 -5.08
CA ASN A 135 8.89 5.02 -5.23
C ASN A 135 7.57 5.65 -5.75
N PRO A 136 7.16 5.40 -7.01
CA PRO A 136 5.96 6.00 -7.59
C PRO A 136 4.68 5.76 -6.81
N ILE A 137 4.56 4.61 -6.14
CA ILE A 137 3.35 4.22 -5.39
C ILE A 137 3.07 5.14 -4.20
N GLU A 138 4.06 5.86 -3.69
CA GLU A 138 3.87 6.83 -2.61
C GLU A 138 2.86 7.93 -2.97
N ARG A 139 2.77 8.26 -4.28
CA ARG A 139 1.75 9.20 -4.76
C ARG A 139 0.35 8.61 -4.69
N PHE A 140 0.24 7.31 -4.97
CA PHE A 140 -1.03 6.59 -4.81
C PHE A 140 -1.47 6.54 -3.35
N TRP A 141 -0.56 6.27 -2.40
CA TRP A 141 -0.89 6.28 -0.97
C TRP A 141 -1.46 7.63 -0.53
N ARG A 142 -0.96 8.73 -1.07
CA ARG A 142 -1.45 10.08 -0.75
C ARG A 142 -2.91 10.27 -1.15
N ILE A 143 -3.30 9.86 -2.35
CA ILE A 143 -4.69 9.98 -2.80
C ILE A 143 -5.62 8.98 -2.10
N LEU A 144 -5.13 7.76 -1.83
CA LEU A 144 -5.89 6.77 -1.08
C LEU A 144 -6.19 7.26 0.35
N ARG A 145 -5.18 7.77 1.08
CA ARG A 145 -5.39 8.35 2.42
C ARG A 145 -6.37 9.51 2.40
N ARG A 146 -6.22 10.43 1.45
CA ARG A 146 -7.12 11.59 1.32
C ARG A 146 -8.58 11.18 1.13
N ARG A 147 -8.83 10.15 0.36
CA ARG A 147 -10.17 9.67 0.07
C ARG A 147 -10.74 8.76 1.16
N ALA A 148 -9.92 7.90 1.74
CA ALA A 148 -10.37 6.83 2.61
C ALA A 148 -10.32 7.17 4.11
N THR A 149 -9.24 7.83 4.58
CA THR A 149 -8.94 7.87 6.02
C THR A 149 -8.67 9.25 6.61
N HIS A 150 -8.31 10.28 5.82
CA HIS A 150 -8.06 11.60 6.39
C HIS A 150 -9.32 12.17 7.06
N ASN A 151 -9.15 12.72 8.26
CA ASN A 151 -10.20 13.33 9.07
C ASN A 151 -11.36 12.35 9.40
N ARG A 152 -11.09 11.06 9.47
CA ARG A 152 -12.07 10.02 9.82
C ARG A 152 -11.60 9.23 11.03
N LEU A 153 -12.49 9.05 11.99
CA LEU A 153 -12.34 8.11 13.09
C LEU A 153 -12.99 6.78 12.71
N PHE A 154 -12.30 5.67 12.93
CA PHE A 154 -12.82 4.32 12.73
C PHE A 154 -12.98 3.64 14.08
N THR A 155 -14.15 3.07 14.33
CA THR A 155 -14.44 2.38 15.58
C THR A 155 -13.90 0.96 15.62
N THR A 156 -13.78 0.32 14.43
CA THR A 156 -13.30 -1.05 14.31
C THR A 156 -12.35 -1.23 13.13
N ARG A 157 -11.46 -2.24 13.21
CA ARG A 157 -10.62 -2.66 12.08
C ARG A 157 -11.46 -3.13 10.89
N LYS A 158 -12.60 -3.78 11.14
CA LYS A 158 -13.52 -4.24 10.10
C LYS A 158 -14.04 -3.07 9.26
N GLU A 159 -14.46 -1.98 9.91
CA GLU A 159 -14.93 -0.76 9.25
C GLU A 159 -13.82 -0.11 8.41
N LEU A 160 -12.62 0.05 9.00
CA LEU A 160 -11.46 0.58 8.28
C LEU A 160 -11.10 -0.28 7.07
N ARG A 161 -11.06 -1.60 7.24
CA ARG A 161 -10.77 -2.55 6.17
C ARG A 161 -11.81 -2.48 5.04
N GLN A 162 -13.09 -2.39 5.36
CA GLN A 162 -14.16 -2.24 4.37
C GLN A 162 -14.01 -0.94 3.59
N THR A 163 -13.74 0.17 4.29
CA THR A 163 -13.50 1.48 3.67
C THR A 163 -12.29 1.45 2.74
N LEU A 164 -11.19 0.84 3.16
CA LEU A 164 -10.00 0.67 2.32
C LEU A 164 -10.32 -0.18 1.09
N ARG A 165 -11.00 -1.33 1.27
CA ARG A 165 -11.38 -2.23 0.17
C ARG A 165 -12.25 -1.52 -0.86
N HIS A 166 -13.28 -0.79 -0.42
CA HIS A 166 -14.14 -0.01 -1.31
C HIS A 166 -13.34 1.00 -2.14
N ASN A 167 -12.44 1.76 -1.50
CA ASN A 167 -11.62 2.75 -2.20
C ASN A 167 -10.56 2.11 -3.12
N LEU A 168 -10.01 0.96 -2.76
CA LEU A 168 -9.10 0.21 -3.64
C LEU A 168 -9.82 -0.29 -4.88
N CYS A 169 -11.02 -0.88 -4.74
CA CYS A 169 -11.86 -1.28 -5.87
C CYS A 169 -12.18 -0.10 -6.79
N TYR A 170 -12.51 1.08 -6.22
CA TYR A 170 -12.72 2.29 -7.00
C TYR A 170 -11.49 2.67 -7.83
N TYR A 171 -10.27 2.63 -7.27
CA TYR A 171 -9.06 2.95 -8.03
C TYR A 171 -8.66 1.84 -9.01
N GLN A 172 -9.00 0.58 -8.74
CA GLN A 172 -8.82 -0.51 -9.70
C GLN A 172 -9.70 -0.36 -10.94
N SER A 173 -10.92 0.18 -10.81
CA SER A 173 -11.79 0.51 -11.93
C SER A 173 -11.41 1.82 -12.62
N MET A 174 -10.90 2.82 -11.87
CA MET A 174 -10.56 4.16 -12.35
C MET A 174 -9.04 4.34 -12.55
N ARG A 175 -8.40 3.44 -13.32
CA ARG A 175 -6.95 3.41 -13.54
C ARG A 175 -6.38 4.74 -14.04
N HIS A 176 -7.10 5.46 -14.88
CA HIS A 176 -6.71 6.79 -15.39
C HIS A 176 -6.45 7.79 -14.26
N LYS A 177 -7.20 7.73 -13.14
CA LYS A 177 -6.97 8.59 -11.96
C LYS A 177 -5.69 8.23 -11.24
N VAL A 178 -5.31 6.94 -11.23
CA VAL A 178 -4.03 6.51 -10.68
C VAL A 178 -2.89 7.03 -11.56
N LEU A 179 -2.97 6.84 -12.87
CA LEU A 179 -1.97 7.33 -13.82
C LEU A 179 -1.82 8.86 -13.78
N SER A 180 -2.92 9.62 -13.70
CA SER A 180 -2.86 11.09 -13.64
C SER A 180 -2.06 11.63 -12.45
N VAL A 181 -2.03 10.88 -11.33
CA VAL A 181 -1.23 11.23 -10.14
C VAL A 181 0.25 10.90 -10.34
N LEU A 182 0.57 9.86 -11.10
CA LEU A 182 1.95 9.53 -11.44
C LEU A 182 2.55 10.57 -12.38
N ASP A 183 1.78 11.09 -13.33
CA ASP A 183 2.23 12.07 -14.34
C ASP A 183 2.26 13.53 -13.87
N SER A 184 1.74 13.81 -12.69
CA SER A 184 1.54 15.18 -12.20
C SER A 184 2.83 16.04 -12.12
N LYS A 185 4.02 15.43 -12.11
CA LYS A 185 5.31 16.16 -12.20
C LYS A 185 5.72 16.54 -13.62
N ARG A 186 5.31 15.77 -14.64
CA ARG A 186 5.63 16.10 -16.05
C ARG A 186 4.96 17.39 -16.51
N LYS A 187 3.77 17.72 -16.00
CA LYS A 187 3.05 18.93 -16.34
C LYS A 187 3.65 20.21 -15.72
N LYS A 188 4.35 20.12 -14.58
CA LYS A 188 5.00 21.26 -13.93
C LYS A 188 6.38 21.61 -14.53
N ALA A 189 7.02 20.69 -15.23
CA ALA A 189 8.30 20.91 -15.90
C ALA A 189 8.14 21.51 -17.31
N LYS A 190 6.92 21.68 -17.82
CA LYS A 190 6.60 22.26 -19.14
C LYS A 190 5.99 23.67 -19.06
N LYS A 191 5.99 24.31 -17.88
CA LYS A 191 5.67 25.73 -17.66
C LYS A 191 6.90 26.43 -17.11
#